data_3c6da457588ac611349ac5ed713f1920
#
_entry.id   3c6da457588ac611349ac5ed713f1920
#
_cell.length_a   1.000
_cell.length_b   1.000
_cell.length_c   1.000
_cell.angle_alpha   90.00
_cell.angle_beta   90.00
_cell.angle_gamma   90.00
#
_symmetry.space_group_name_H-M   'P 1'
#
loop_
_entity.id
_entity.type
_entity.pdbx_description
1 polymer ?
#
loop_
_entity_poly.entity_id
_entity_poly.type
_entity_poly.pdbx_seq_one_letter_code
_entity_poly.pdbx_strand_id
1 'polypeptide(L)'
;MKDDKTESCGCGTEEPDVKMSVPDGMEFNKSYSMPLEHNKHYWDTDRNGLVSNIKSQFGNRLDRAAKKITDLLKSKNEAYGNTALNPTNVFSKLNASEAICARIDDKLSRIKNKGIYDETEDTVDDLIGYLFLLKLAKEDE
;
A
#
# COMPACT_ATOMS: atom_id res chain seq x y z
N MET A 1 1.70 53.67 0.10
CA MET A 1 2.40 53.82 -1.19
C MET A 1 3.52 52.81 -1.23
N LYS A 2 3.29 51.71 -1.96
CA LYS A 2 4.19 50.82 -2.70
C LYS A 2 3.51 49.49 -2.89
N ASP A 3 2.89 49.40 -3.92
CA ASP A 3 2.84 48.63 -5.17
C ASP A 3 3.01 47.09 -4.99
N ASP A 4 1.89 46.50 -5.10
CA ASP A 4 1.57 45.08 -5.31
C ASP A 4 2.04 44.69 -6.73
N LYS A 5 2.93 43.73 -6.87
CA LYS A 5 3.26 43.08 -8.13
C LYS A 5 2.93 41.58 -8.03
N THR A 6 1.74 41.25 -8.44
CA THR A 6 1.34 39.91 -8.82
C THR A 6 2.06 39.48 -10.09
N GLU A 7 3.04 38.59 -10.01
CA GLU A 7 3.60 37.89 -11.15
C GLU A 7 2.78 36.65 -11.49
N SER A 8 2.11 36.71 -12.62
CA SER A 8 1.39 35.62 -13.26
C SER A 8 2.37 34.63 -13.89
N CYS A 9 2.49 33.42 -13.34
CA CYS A 9 3.17 32.32 -13.97
C CYS A 9 2.28 31.70 -15.05
N GLY A 10 2.54 32.06 -16.31
CA GLY A 10 1.97 31.38 -17.49
C GLY A 10 2.70 30.07 -17.77
N CYS A 11 2.14 28.95 -17.33
CA CYS A 11 2.52 27.63 -17.84
C CYS A 11 1.80 27.35 -19.15
N GLY A 12 2.44 27.72 -20.25
CA GLY A 12 2.07 27.23 -21.58
C GLY A 12 2.62 25.79 -21.74
N THR A 13 1.75 24.81 -21.73
CA THR A 13 2.09 23.44 -22.14
C THR A 13 1.96 23.35 -23.65
N GLU A 14 3.08 23.60 -24.36
CA GLU A 14 3.19 23.21 -25.77
C GLU A 14 3.61 21.75 -25.80
N GLU A 15 2.68 20.87 -26.22
CA GLU A 15 2.99 19.50 -26.57
C GLU A 15 3.82 19.48 -27.86
N PRO A 16 4.95 18.77 -27.94
CA PRO A 16 5.71 18.65 -29.17
C PRO A 16 4.96 17.73 -30.14
N ASP A 17 4.52 18.27 -31.27
CA ASP A 17 4.05 17.52 -32.43
C ASP A 17 5.17 16.61 -32.98
N VAL A 18 5.24 15.38 -32.51
CA VAL A 18 6.12 14.37 -33.09
C VAL A 18 5.49 13.84 -34.39
N LYS A 19 5.77 14.49 -35.49
CA LYS A 19 5.51 13.95 -36.79
C LYS A 19 6.45 12.77 -37.06
N MET A 20 5.98 11.55 -36.85
CA MET A 20 6.64 10.36 -37.37
C MET A 20 6.54 10.37 -38.89
N SER A 21 7.66 10.66 -39.57
CA SER A 21 7.80 10.46 -41.01
C SER A 21 7.91 8.96 -41.29
N VAL A 22 6.90 8.39 -41.95
CA VAL A 22 6.94 7.05 -42.47
C VAL A 22 7.86 7.02 -43.70
N PRO A 23 8.83 6.08 -43.80
CA PRO A 23 9.68 6.00 -44.99
C PRO A 23 8.85 5.66 -46.23
N ASP A 24 9.07 6.39 -47.31
CA ASP A 24 8.48 6.10 -48.60
C ASP A 24 8.85 4.70 -49.09
N GLY A 25 7.82 3.84 -49.26
CA GLY A 25 8.01 2.49 -49.81
C GLY A 25 7.32 1.35 -49.05
N MET A 26 6.64 1.61 -47.91
CA MET A 26 5.81 0.58 -47.28
C MET A 26 4.35 0.67 -47.82
N GLU A 27 4.06 -0.15 -48.80
CA GLU A 27 2.67 -0.42 -49.18
C GLU A 27 1.98 -1.22 -48.07
N PHE A 28 1.05 -0.57 -47.36
CA PHE A 28 0.12 -1.25 -46.49
C PHE A 28 -0.77 -2.16 -47.33
N ASN A 29 -0.54 -3.47 -47.23
CA ASN A 29 -1.34 -4.46 -47.92
C ASN A 29 -2.78 -4.41 -47.38
N LYS A 30 -3.67 -3.84 -48.15
CA LYS A 30 -5.10 -3.58 -47.85
C LYS A 30 -5.98 -4.85 -47.81
N SER A 31 -5.40 -6.05 -47.76
CA SER A 31 -6.15 -7.31 -47.86
C SER A 31 -6.27 -8.10 -46.56
N TYR A 32 -6.04 -7.48 -45.41
CA TYR A 32 -6.38 -8.10 -44.12
C TYR A 32 -7.45 -7.31 -43.39
N SER A 33 -8.64 -7.20 -44.01
CA SER A 33 -9.86 -6.92 -43.27
C SER A 33 -10.41 -8.22 -42.71
N MET A 34 -9.83 -8.69 -41.58
CA MET A 34 -10.53 -9.69 -40.78
C MET A 34 -11.84 -9.08 -40.27
N PRO A 35 -12.97 -9.82 -40.37
CA PRO A 35 -14.22 -9.36 -39.82
C PRO A 35 -14.07 -9.09 -38.35
N LEU A 36 -14.37 -7.90 -37.89
CA LEU A 36 -14.28 -7.42 -36.50
C LEU A 36 -15.09 -8.26 -35.49
N GLU A 37 -15.95 -9.15 -35.97
CA GLU A 37 -16.83 -9.96 -35.13
C GLU A 37 -16.18 -11.23 -34.59
N HIS A 38 -15.11 -11.76 -35.21
CA HIS A 38 -14.46 -12.99 -34.73
C HIS A 38 -13.37 -12.74 -33.66
N ASN A 39 -12.94 -11.49 -33.47
CA ASN A 39 -11.82 -11.15 -32.58
C ASN A 39 -12.25 -10.73 -31.18
N LYS A 40 -13.55 -10.50 -30.96
CA LYS A 40 -14.06 -10.01 -29.68
C LYS A 40 -14.02 -11.08 -28.58
N HIS A 41 -14.12 -12.35 -28.96
CA HIS A 41 -14.20 -13.46 -28.00
C HIS A 41 -12.80 -13.99 -27.57
N TYR A 42 -11.76 -13.79 -28.38
CA TYR A 42 -10.41 -14.30 -28.08
C TYR A 42 -9.68 -13.39 -27.07
N TRP A 43 -9.91 -12.09 -27.10
CA TRP A 43 -9.24 -11.14 -26.21
C TRP A 43 -9.94 -10.95 -24.86
N ASP A 44 -11.24 -11.22 -24.78
CA ASP A 44 -12.01 -11.04 -23.53
C ASP A 44 -11.84 -12.23 -22.57
N THR A 45 -11.70 -13.45 -23.08
CA THR A 45 -11.54 -14.64 -22.24
C THR A 45 -10.17 -14.69 -21.54
N ASP A 46 -9.08 -14.37 -22.25
CA ASP A 46 -7.74 -14.43 -21.67
C ASP A 46 -7.48 -13.26 -20.72
N ARG A 47 -7.99 -12.08 -21.03
CA ARG A 47 -7.82 -10.89 -20.19
C ARG A 47 -8.58 -10.99 -18.87
N ASN A 48 -9.81 -11.50 -18.87
CA ASN A 48 -10.60 -11.71 -17.67
C ASN A 48 -10.05 -12.84 -16.81
N GLY A 49 -9.54 -13.92 -17.39
CA GLY A 49 -8.87 -14.99 -16.67
C GLY A 49 -7.56 -14.54 -16.01
N LEU A 50 -6.76 -13.74 -16.71
CA LEU A 50 -5.51 -13.21 -16.18
C LEU A 50 -5.76 -12.20 -15.04
N VAL A 51 -6.71 -11.29 -15.21
CA VAL A 51 -7.05 -10.28 -14.19
C VAL A 51 -7.67 -10.92 -12.95
N SER A 52 -8.53 -11.94 -13.10
CA SER A 52 -9.09 -12.68 -11.97
C SER A 52 -8.01 -13.47 -11.21
N ASN A 53 -7.07 -14.07 -11.92
CA ASN A 53 -5.95 -14.79 -11.32
C ASN A 53 -5.01 -13.85 -10.53
N ILE A 54 -4.67 -12.68 -11.10
CA ILE A 54 -3.85 -11.67 -10.41
C ILE A 54 -4.57 -11.16 -9.15
N LYS A 55 -5.87 -10.88 -9.22
CA LYS A 55 -6.67 -10.47 -8.05
C LYS A 55 -6.71 -11.55 -6.97
N SER A 56 -6.88 -12.82 -7.36
CA SER A 56 -6.88 -13.93 -6.42
C SER A 56 -5.50 -14.16 -5.79
N GLN A 57 -4.42 -14.03 -6.54
CA GLN A 57 -3.05 -14.13 -6.02
C GLN A 57 -2.73 -13.02 -5.01
N PHE A 58 -3.13 -11.78 -5.28
CA PHE A 58 -2.97 -10.68 -4.35
C PHE A 58 -3.77 -10.92 -3.06
N GLY A 59 -5.05 -11.27 -3.17
CA GLY A 59 -5.90 -11.61 -2.02
C GLY A 59 -5.28 -12.70 -1.14
N ASN A 60 -4.87 -13.81 -1.74
CA ASN A 60 -4.24 -14.92 -1.03
C ASN A 60 -2.91 -14.54 -0.34
N ARG A 61 -2.14 -13.59 -0.90
CA ARG A 61 -0.92 -13.06 -0.26
C ARG A 61 -1.26 -12.16 0.91
N LEU A 62 -2.27 -11.30 0.76
CA LEU A 62 -2.75 -10.40 1.81
C LEU A 62 -3.30 -11.20 3.00
N ASP A 63 -4.14 -12.21 2.74
CA ASP A 63 -4.71 -13.07 3.77
C ASP A 63 -3.63 -13.83 4.56
N ARG A 64 -2.59 -14.30 3.88
CA ARG A 64 -1.45 -14.94 4.56
C ARG A 64 -0.68 -13.98 5.45
N ALA A 65 -0.44 -12.76 4.98
CA ALA A 65 0.24 -11.73 5.77
C ALA A 65 -0.60 -11.33 6.99
N ALA A 66 -1.90 -11.06 6.80
CA ALA A 66 -2.82 -10.74 7.88
C ALA A 66 -2.90 -11.88 8.90
N LYS A 67 -2.99 -13.13 8.43
CA LYS A 67 -3.00 -14.31 9.31
C LYS A 67 -1.73 -14.40 10.15
N LYS A 68 -0.56 -14.21 9.56
CA LYS A 68 0.73 -14.23 10.29
C LYS A 68 0.72 -13.22 11.45
N ILE A 69 0.32 -11.98 11.18
CA ILE A 69 0.24 -10.93 12.19
C ILE A 69 -0.78 -11.28 13.30
N THR A 70 -1.97 -11.72 12.91
CA THR A 70 -3.01 -12.06 13.89
C THR A 70 -2.65 -13.24 14.76
N ASP A 71 -2.01 -14.28 14.21
CA ASP A 71 -1.52 -15.43 14.97
C ASP A 71 -0.42 -15.00 15.96
N LEU A 72 0.51 -14.12 15.53
CA LEU A 72 1.53 -13.54 16.40
C LEU A 72 0.93 -12.74 17.56
N LEU A 73 -0.08 -11.89 17.29
CA LEU A 73 -0.76 -11.11 18.32
C LEU A 73 -1.48 -12.00 19.34
N LYS A 74 -2.18 -13.05 18.86
CA LYS A 74 -2.84 -14.02 19.75
C LYS A 74 -1.85 -14.74 20.64
N SER A 75 -0.74 -15.23 20.10
CA SER A 75 0.32 -15.88 20.88
C SER A 75 0.94 -14.94 21.90
N LYS A 76 1.23 -13.69 21.53
CA LYS A 76 1.72 -12.67 22.48
C LYS A 76 0.68 -12.39 23.58
N ASN A 77 -0.60 -12.30 23.22
CA ASN A 77 -1.68 -12.07 24.18
C ASN A 77 -1.82 -13.22 25.20
N GLU A 78 -1.70 -14.46 24.75
CA GLU A 78 -1.67 -15.63 25.64
C GLU A 78 -0.49 -15.58 26.61
N ALA A 79 0.70 -15.20 26.13
CA ALA A 79 1.91 -15.13 26.94
C ALA A 79 1.88 -13.98 27.96
N TYR A 80 1.31 -12.83 27.62
CA TYR A 80 1.36 -11.61 28.44
C TYR A 80 0.02 -11.26 29.11
N GLY A 81 -1.05 -12.01 28.87
CA GLY A 81 -2.33 -11.86 29.59
C GLY A 81 -3.07 -10.56 29.31
N ASN A 82 -3.31 -10.24 28.03
CA ASN A 82 -4.08 -9.06 27.59
C ASN A 82 -3.54 -7.70 28.10
N THR A 83 -2.25 -7.62 28.46
CA THR A 83 -1.66 -6.37 28.96
C THR A 83 -1.55 -5.26 27.95
N ALA A 84 -1.73 -5.55 26.65
CA ALA A 84 -1.75 -4.54 25.61
C ALA A 84 -3.00 -3.64 25.70
N LEU A 85 -4.16 -4.22 25.99
CA LEU A 85 -5.43 -3.49 26.17
C LEU A 85 -5.71 -3.14 27.63
N ASN A 86 -5.11 -3.87 28.57
CA ASN A 86 -5.22 -3.63 30.02
C ASN A 86 -3.83 -3.49 30.64
N PRO A 87 -3.17 -2.34 30.48
CA PRO A 87 -1.82 -2.14 31.00
C PRO A 87 -1.78 -2.25 32.52
N THR A 88 -0.79 -2.95 33.06
CA THR A 88 -0.63 -3.17 34.51
C THR A 88 -0.26 -1.89 35.28
N ASN A 89 0.23 -0.87 34.62
CA ASN A 89 0.48 0.47 35.17
C ASN A 89 1.30 0.50 36.48
N VAL A 90 2.34 -0.34 36.57
CA VAL A 90 3.21 -0.39 37.75
C VAL A 90 4.02 0.90 37.86
N PHE A 91 4.58 1.39 36.78
CA PHE A 91 5.43 2.59 36.73
C PHE A 91 4.86 3.71 35.90
N SER A 92 3.94 3.43 34.96
CA SER A 92 3.27 4.40 34.11
C SER A 92 1.80 4.54 34.53
N LYS A 93 1.16 5.63 34.10
CA LYS A 93 -0.29 5.85 34.27
C LYS A 93 -0.97 6.02 32.93
N LEU A 94 -0.37 5.48 31.88
CA LEU A 94 -0.90 5.57 30.53
C LEU A 94 -2.12 4.66 30.36
N ASN A 95 -3.13 5.13 29.63
CA ASN A 95 -4.20 4.26 29.15
C ASN A 95 -3.68 3.32 28.04
N ALA A 96 -4.52 2.39 27.59
CA ALA A 96 -4.12 1.42 26.58
C ALA A 96 -3.69 2.10 25.27
N SER A 97 -4.48 3.07 24.79
CA SER A 97 -4.19 3.81 23.55
C SER A 97 -2.87 4.58 23.63
N GLU A 98 -2.62 5.28 24.73
CA GLU A 98 -1.37 6.02 24.96
C GLU A 98 -0.16 5.08 25.06
N ALA A 99 -0.27 3.97 25.77
CA ALA A 99 0.78 2.98 25.89
C ALA A 99 1.13 2.34 24.55
N ILE A 100 0.13 2.04 23.70
CA ILE A 100 0.34 1.52 22.35
C ILE A 100 0.98 2.58 21.45
N CYS A 101 0.54 3.85 21.51
CA CYS A 101 1.14 4.95 20.74
C CYS A 101 2.63 5.11 21.07
N ALA A 102 3.03 5.03 22.37
CA ALA A 102 4.43 5.08 22.74
C ALA A 102 5.26 3.94 22.10
N ARG A 103 4.68 2.73 21.98
CA ARG A 103 5.34 1.60 21.29
C ARG A 103 5.46 1.83 19.79
N ILE A 104 4.46 2.46 19.18
CA ILE A 104 4.52 2.86 17.76
C ILE A 104 5.65 3.86 17.54
N ASP A 105 5.79 4.87 18.40
CA ASP A 105 6.86 5.86 18.33
C ASP A 105 8.25 5.22 18.47
N ASP A 106 8.43 4.24 19.36
CA ASP A 106 9.66 3.47 19.49
C ASP A 106 10.01 2.75 18.18
N LYS A 107 9.04 2.10 17.53
CA LYS A 107 9.25 1.41 16.25
C LYS A 107 9.56 2.37 15.11
N LEU A 108 8.88 3.51 15.03
CA LEU A 108 9.16 4.57 14.05
C LEU A 108 10.57 5.15 14.25
N SER A 109 10.98 5.38 15.50
CA SER A 109 12.32 5.84 15.84
C SER A 109 13.39 4.84 15.41
N ARG A 110 13.10 3.54 15.57
CA ARG A 110 13.99 2.46 15.12
C ARG A 110 14.11 2.46 13.58
N ILE A 111 13.01 2.57 12.84
CA ILE A 111 13.01 2.66 11.37
C ILE A 111 13.83 3.87 10.92
N LYS A 112 13.68 5.01 11.58
CA LYS A 112 14.42 6.23 11.27
C LYS A 112 15.94 6.04 11.44
N ASN A 113 16.37 5.30 12.48
CA ASN A 113 17.76 5.17 12.84
C ASN A 113 18.48 4.01 12.13
N LYS A 114 17.78 2.89 11.89
CA LYS A 114 18.34 1.66 11.31
C LYS A 114 17.79 1.27 9.96
N GLY A 115 16.71 1.93 9.53
CA GLY A 115 15.99 1.57 8.30
C GLY A 115 14.92 0.51 8.55
N ILE A 116 14.17 0.18 7.49
CA ILE A 116 13.06 -0.79 7.52
C ILE A 116 13.58 -2.24 7.59
N TYR A 117 14.76 -2.50 6.99
CA TYR A 117 15.35 -3.82 6.90
C TYR A 117 16.38 -4.03 8.01
N ASP A 118 15.90 -4.21 9.25
CA ASP A 118 16.75 -4.56 10.39
C ASP A 118 16.69 -6.07 10.60
N GLU A 119 17.82 -6.76 10.45
CA GLU A 119 17.92 -8.22 10.59
C GLU A 119 17.64 -8.70 12.02
N THR A 120 17.70 -7.81 13.01
CA THR A 120 17.55 -8.18 14.42
C THR A 120 16.11 -8.26 14.88
N GLU A 121 15.17 -7.64 14.16
CA GLU A 121 13.76 -7.58 14.57
C GLU A 121 12.87 -7.26 13.38
N ASP A 122 11.72 -7.93 13.26
CA ASP A 122 10.71 -7.63 12.26
C ASP A 122 9.88 -6.40 12.67
N THR A 123 10.49 -5.23 12.51
CA THR A 123 9.90 -3.94 12.93
C THR A 123 8.61 -3.63 12.19
N VAL A 124 8.46 -4.10 10.95
CA VAL A 124 7.25 -3.87 10.14
C VAL A 124 6.09 -4.70 10.68
N ASP A 125 6.30 -5.99 10.96
CA ASP A 125 5.28 -6.87 11.53
C ASP A 125 4.84 -6.36 12.93
N ASP A 126 5.78 -5.90 13.76
CA ASP A 126 5.47 -5.30 15.06
C ASP A 126 4.66 -4.00 14.92
N LEU A 127 5.03 -3.13 13.98
CA LEU A 127 4.29 -1.87 13.75
C LEU A 127 2.86 -2.13 13.30
N ILE A 128 2.65 -3.07 12.37
CA ILE A 128 1.31 -3.49 11.94
C ILE A 128 0.54 -4.05 13.14
N GLY A 129 1.18 -4.88 13.96
CA GLY A 129 0.59 -5.44 15.18
C GLY A 129 0.12 -4.37 16.17
N TYR A 130 0.94 -3.35 16.45
CA TYR A 130 0.54 -2.24 17.31
C TYR A 130 -0.59 -1.41 16.72
N LEU A 131 -0.64 -1.21 15.40
CA LEU A 131 -1.76 -0.51 14.75
C LEU A 131 -3.08 -1.30 14.86
N PHE A 132 -3.04 -2.64 14.77
CA PHE A 132 -4.21 -3.48 15.06
C PHE A 132 -4.66 -3.32 16.52
N LEU A 133 -3.74 -3.38 17.48
CA LEU A 133 -4.06 -3.22 18.89
C LEU A 133 -4.62 -1.81 19.20
N LEU A 134 -4.08 -0.76 18.57
CA LEU A 134 -4.60 0.60 18.71
C LEU A 134 -6.03 0.71 18.17
N LYS A 135 -6.32 0.03 17.05
CA LYS A 135 -7.68 -0.01 16.51
C LYS A 135 -8.64 -0.65 17.51
N LEU A 136 -8.27 -1.78 18.10
CA LEU A 136 -9.08 -2.46 19.12
C LEU A 136 -9.27 -1.60 20.38
N ALA A 137 -8.19 -0.99 20.90
CA ALA A 137 -8.28 -0.10 22.07
C ALA A 137 -9.26 1.06 21.86
N LYS A 138 -9.35 1.59 20.63
CA LYS A 138 -10.30 2.66 20.29
C LYS A 138 -11.74 2.19 20.09
N GLU A 139 -11.97 0.91 19.87
CA GLU A 139 -13.32 0.32 19.82
C GLU A 139 -13.89 0.11 21.24
N ASP A 140 -13.00 0.01 22.26
CA ASP A 140 -13.36 -0.20 23.66
C ASP A 140 -13.51 1.12 24.45
N GLU A 141 -13.13 2.29 23.89
CA GLU A 141 -13.27 3.63 24.47
C GLU A 141 -14.67 4.24 24.20
#